data_d2768984914aada66cfaf86b487f178a
#
_entry.id   d2768984914aada66cfaf86b487f178a
#
_cell.length_a   1.000
_cell.length_b   1.000
_cell.length_c   1.000
_cell.angle_alpha   90.00
_cell.angle_beta   90.00
_cell.angle_gamma   90.00
#
_symmetry.space_group_name_H-M   'P 1'
#
loop_
_entity.id
_entity.type
_entity.pdbx_description
1 polymer ?
#
loop_
_entity_poly.entity_id
_entity_poly.type
_entity_poly.pdbx_seq_one_letter_code
_entity_poly.pdbx_strand_id
1 'polypeptide(L)'
;MFLVGFVIFIAAILVLDMLVIDRKAHVVSIKEAGSWTAVWIILALAFAVFIYFHGDMVHGIENFDDLKLIASRYASHLKLDPNDYEGSLQQYRHYMTISYISGYLIEKTLSVDNLFVMMMIFSSFGVDKKDYQHVLNWGILGAIVLRFVFIFAGAALI
;
A
#
# COMPACT_ATOMS: atom_id res chain seq x y z
N MET A 1 -9.53 -5.22 -15.32
CA MET A 1 -9.27 -3.83 -15.74
C MET A 1 -8.87 -2.92 -14.59
N PHE A 2 -9.51 -2.98 -13.43
CA PHE A 2 -9.19 -2.14 -12.25
C PHE A 2 -7.73 -2.26 -11.79
N LEU A 3 -7.20 -3.47 -11.68
CA LEU A 3 -5.82 -3.72 -11.22
C LEU A 3 -4.77 -3.09 -12.15
N VAL A 4 -4.96 -3.17 -13.46
CA VAL A 4 -4.06 -2.55 -14.45
C VAL A 4 -4.10 -1.03 -14.35
N GLY A 5 -5.30 -0.44 -14.23
CA GLY A 5 -5.46 1.00 -14.01
C GLY A 5 -4.81 1.47 -12.72
N PHE A 6 -4.96 0.70 -11.64
CA PHE A 6 -4.32 0.99 -10.36
C PHE A 6 -2.78 0.94 -10.44
N VAL A 7 -2.22 -0.08 -11.09
CA VAL A 7 -0.76 -0.19 -11.28
C VAL A 7 -0.23 0.96 -12.12
N ILE A 8 -0.91 1.33 -13.21
CA ILE A 8 -0.54 2.48 -14.05
C ILE A 8 -0.61 3.78 -13.23
N PHE A 9 -1.64 3.96 -12.42
CA PHE A 9 -1.80 5.14 -11.57
C PHE A 9 -0.65 5.26 -10.54
N ILE A 10 -0.31 4.17 -9.85
CA ILE A 10 0.81 4.14 -8.90
C ILE A 10 2.14 4.39 -9.63
N ALA A 11 2.38 3.76 -10.79
CA ALA A 11 3.58 3.98 -11.58
C ALA A 11 3.69 5.46 -12.03
N ALA A 12 2.58 6.07 -12.45
CA ALA A 12 2.55 7.48 -12.83
C ALA A 12 2.87 8.41 -11.65
N ILE A 13 2.34 8.12 -10.45
CA ILE A 13 2.68 8.89 -9.23
C ILE A 13 4.16 8.76 -8.92
N LEU A 14 4.74 7.55 -8.96
CA LEU A 14 6.16 7.34 -8.69
C LEU A 14 7.06 8.05 -9.71
N VAL A 15 6.72 7.99 -11.00
CA VAL A 15 7.46 8.70 -12.05
C VAL A 15 7.35 10.22 -11.88
N LEU A 16 6.17 10.73 -11.53
CA LEU A 16 5.95 12.15 -11.23
C LEU A 16 6.79 12.59 -10.02
N ASP A 17 6.79 11.79 -8.96
CA ASP A 17 7.57 12.04 -7.75
C ASP A 17 9.08 12.13 -8.09
N MET A 18 9.60 11.17 -8.85
CA MET A 18 10.99 11.18 -9.29
C MET A 18 11.34 12.36 -10.22
N LEU A 19 10.44 12.75 -11.12
CA LEU A 19 10.71 13.82 -12.09
C LEU A 19 10.54 15.23 -11.50
N VAL A 20 9.65 15.40 -10.52
CA VAL A 20 9.32 16.70 -9.95
C VAL A 20 10.21 17.04 -8.75
N ILE A 21 10.48 16.06 -7.88
CA ILE A 21 11.21 16.28 -6.63
C ILE A 21 12.74 16.33 -6.87
N ASP A 22 13.25 15.62 -7.87
CA ASP A 22 14.70 15.54 -8.13
C ASP A 22 15.30 16.80 -8.79
N ARG A 23 14.48 17.82 -9.12
CA ARG A 23 14.96 19.04 -9.81
C ARG A 23 15.66 20.07 -8.92
N LYS A 24 15.53 19.99 -7.59
CA LYS A 24 16.28 20.83 -6.64
C LYS A 24 16.57 20.05 -5.37
N ALA A 25 17.79 19.58 -5.24
CA ALA A 25 18.27 19.03 -3.97
C ALA A 25 18.17 20.12 -2.88
N HIS A 26 17.05 20.16 -2.17
CA HIS A 26 16.90 20.97 -0.97
C HIS A 26 16.74 20.05 0.25
N VAL A 27 17.29 20.46 1.37
CA VAL A 27 17.12 19.70 2.62
C VAL A 27 15.66 19.82 3.05
N VAL A 28 14.91 18.73 2.91
CA VAL A 28 13.50 18.66 3.33
C VAL A 28 13.42 18.94 4.83
N SER A 29 12.61 19.91 5.23
CA SER A 29 12.41 20.23 6.64
C SER A 29 11.55 19.16 7.32
N ILE A 30 11.73 18.99 8.64
CA ILE A 30 10.91 18.05 9.44
C ILE A 30 9.41 18.38 9.33
N LYS A 31 9.05 19.68 9.24
CA LYS A 31 7.65 20.11 9.08
C LYS A 31 7.09 19.69 7.72
N GLU A 32 7.85 19.84 6.68
CA GLU A 32 7.48 19.44 5.32
C GLU A 32 7.30 17.92 5.22
N ALA A 33 8.27 17.15 5.72
CA ALA A 33 8.17 15.68 5.78
C ALA A 33 6.96 15.23 6.62
N GLY A 34 6.71 15.88 7.75
CA GLY A 34 5.54 15.59 8.60
C GLY A 34 4.21 15.87 7.91
N SER A 35 4.10 16.99 7.17
CA SER A 35 2.88 17.32 6.44
C SER A 35 2.61 16.34 5.30
N TRP A 36 3.62 15.97 4.52
CA TRP A 36 3.48 14.93 3.49
C TRP A 36 3.08 13.57 4.09
N THR A 37 3.69 13.18 5.20
CA THR A 37 3.31 11.95 5.91
C THR A 37 1.85 11.99 6.35
N ALA A 38 1.40 13.12 6.91
CA ALA A 38 0.00 13.29 7.32
C ALA A 38 -0.97 13.17 6.13
N VAL A 39 -0.65 13.78 4.98
CA VAL A 39 -1.44 13.66 3.75
C VAL A 39 -1.60 12.19 3.33
N TRP A 40 -0.52 11.43 3.31
CA TRP A 40 -0.56 10.00 2.95
C TRP A 40 -1.35 9.15 3.95
N ILE A 41 -1.25 9.44 5.25
CA ILE A 41 -2.06 8.78 6.28
C ILE A 41 -3.55 9.09 6.08
N ILE A 42 -3.91 10.35 5.85
CA ILE A 42 -5.29 10.76 5.60
C ILE A 42 -5.84 10.06 4.35
N LEU A 43 -5.06 10.00 3.28
CA LEU A 43 -5.45 9.30 2.06
C LEU A 43 -5.70 7.80 2.30
N ALA A 44 -4.83 7.15 3.09
CA ALA A 44 -5.00 5.75 3.44
C ALA A 44 -6.25 5.51 4.31
N LEU A 45 -6.55 6.40 5.25
CA LEU A 45 -7.77 6.33 6.05
C LEU A 45 -9.02 6.60 5.22
N ALA A 46 -8.97 7.55 4.29
CA ALA A 46 -10.05 7.79 3.34
C ALA A 46 -10.35 6.56 2.47
N PHE A 47 -9.30 5.85 2.04
CA PHE A 47 -9.46 4.61 1.31
C PHE A 47 -10.04 3.49 2.18
N ALA A 48 -9.69 3.40 3.47
CA ALA A 48 -10.32 2.47 4.40
C ALA A 48 -11.83 2.74 4.55
N VAL A 49 -12.23 4.02 4.64
CA VAL A 49 -13.63 4.43 4.66
C VAL A 49 -14.34 4.06 3.35
N PHE A 50 -13.67 4.25 2.22
CA PHE A 50 -14.20 3.83 0.92
C PHE A 50 -14.45 2.31 0.87
N ILE A 51 -13.49 1.49 1.34
CA ILE A 51 -13.66 0.02 1.41
C ILE A 51 -14.85 -0.35 2.32
N TYR A 52 -15.02 0.35 3.43
CA TYR A 52 -16.12 0.08 4.37
C TYR A 52 -17.49 0.26 3.73
N PHE A 53 -17.65 1.26 2.86
CA PHE A 53 -18.94 1.53 2.20
C PHE A 53 -19.08 0.87 0.82
N HIS A 54 -17.98 0.68 0.10
CA HIS A 54 -17.97 0.26 -1.31
C HIS A 54 -16.94 -0.84 -1.60
N GLY A 55 -16.59 -1.67 -0.61
CA GLY A 55 -15.60 -2.73 -0.77
C GLY A 55 -16.00 -3.83 -1.77
N ASP A 56 -17.29 -3.99 -2.02
CA ASP A 56 -17.85 -4.85 -3.06
C ASP A 56 -17.41 -4.43 -4.47
N MET A 57 -17.33 -3.13 -4.74
CA MET A 57 -16.90 -2.61 -6.05
C MET A 57 -15.46 -2.99 -6.38
N VAL A 58 -14.60 -3.17 -5.38
CA VAL A 58 -13.19 -3.56 -5.58
C VAL A 58 -13.06 -4.92 -6.25
N HIS A 59 -13.95 -5.84 -5.92
CA HIS A 59 -13.97 -7.20 -6.46
C HIS A 59 -15.12 -7.44 -7.48
N GLY A 60 -15.93 -6.41 -7.76
CA GLY A 60 -17.04 -6.51 -8.70
C GLY A 60 -18.14 -7.48 -8.23
N ILE A 61 -18.48 -7.43 -6.93
CA ILE A 61 -19.52 -8.27 -6.34
C ILE A 61 -20.87 -7.62 -6.64
N GLU A 62 -21.70 -8.29 -7.44
CA GLU A 62 -23.02 -7.80 -7.83
C GLU A 62 -24.15 -8.64 -7.21
N ASN A 63 -23.84 -9.89 -6.82
CA ASN A 63 -24.81 -10.84 -6.30
C ASN A 63 -24.22 -11.75 -5.22
N PHE A 64 -25.07 -12.59 -4.60
CA PHE A 64 -24.64 -13.49 -3.53
C PHE A 64 -23.66 -14.57 -4.00
N ASP A 65 -23.78 -15.05 -5.25
CA ASP A 65 -22.89 -16.08 -5.78
C ASP A 65 -21.47 -15.53 -5.99
N ASP A 66 -21.36 -14.28 -6.47
CA ASP A 66 -20.08 -13.58 -6.56
C ASP A 66 -19.45 -13.39 -5.18
N LEU A 67 -20.26 -12.92 -4.20
CA LEU A 67 -19.82 -12.76 -2.82
C LEU A 67 -19.29 -14.08 -2.26
N LYS A 68 -20.01 -15.19 -2.46
CA LYS A 68 -19.61 -16.50 -2.01
C LYS A 68 -18.31 -16.98 -2.66
N LEU A 69 -18.17 -16.77 -3.97
CA LEU A 69 -16.98 -17.12 -4.72
C LEU A 69 -15.74 -16.34 -4.21
N ILE A 70 -15.88 -15.02 -4.08
CA ILE A 70 -14.82 -14.14 -3.63
C ILE A 70 -14.46 -14.42 -2.17
N ALA A 71 -15.46 -14.56 -1.29
CA ALA A 71 -15.25 -14.86 0.11
C ALA A 71 -14.60 -16.23 0.32
N SER A 72 -14.94 -17.24 -0.45
CA SER A 72 -14.29 -18.56 -0.37
C SER A 72 -12.80 -18.49 -0.67
N ARG A 73 -12.38 -17.55 -1.51
CA ARG A 73 -10.98 -17.37 -1.89
C ARG A 73 -10.19 -16.50 -0.91
N TYR A 74 -10.77 -15.40 -0.42
CA TYR A 74 -10.04 -14.39 0.34
C TYR A 74 -10.48 -14.29 1.81
N ALA A 75 -11.62 -14.84 2.17
CA ALA A 75 -12.24 -14.71 3.48
C ALA A 75 -13.01 -15.99 3.87
N SER A 76 -12.41 -17.15 3.66
CA SER A 76 -13.05 -18.49 3.81
C SER A 76 -13.60 -18.79 5.20
N HIS A 77 -13.20 -18.03 6.21
CA HIS A 77 -13.68 -18.14 7.59
C HIS A 77 -15.02 -17.39 7.84
N LEU A 78 -15.45 -16.52 6.89
CA LEU A 78 -16.73 -15.82 7.02
C LEU A 78 -17.88 -16.78 6.78
N LYS A 79 -18.88 -16.69 7.67
CA LYS A 79 -20.13 -17.44 7.54
C LYS A 79 -21.14 -16.54 6.85
N LEU A 80 -21.35 -16.78 5.56
CA LEU A 80 -22.33 -16.05 4.76
C LEU A 80 -23.71 -16.70 4.89
N ASP A 81 -24.76 -15.91 5.08
CA ASP A 81 -26.14 -16.36 5.10
C ASP A 81 -26.80 -16.14 3.73
N PRO A 82 -27.21 -17.20 3.02
CA PRO A 82 -27.89 -17.05 1.73
C PRO A 82 -29.21 -16.28 1.79
N ASN A 83 -29.85 -16.23 2.96
CA ASN A 83 -31.11 -15.53 3.16
C ASN A 83 -30.93 -14.04 3.54
N ASP A 84 -29.71 -13.63 3.88
CA ASP A 84 -29.35 -12.25 4.24
C ASP A 84 -28.12 -11.80 3.44
N TYR A 85 -28.36 -11.39 2.20
CA TYR A 85 -27.32 -10.89 1.31
C TYR A 85 -26.67 -9.62 1.86
N GLU A 86 -27.47 -8.66 2.30
CA GLU A 86 -26.97 -7.38 2.79
C GLU A 86 -26.11 -7.52 4.06
N GLY A 87 -26.54 -8.35 5.02
CA GLY A 87 -25.76 -8.64 6.21
C GLY A 87 -24.46 -9.38 5.89
N SER A 88 -24.50 -10.33 4.96
CA SER A 88 -23.30 -11.05 4.48
C SER A 88 -22.34 -10.10 3.75
N LEU A 89 -22.85 -9.18 2.93
CA LEU A 89 -22.05 -8.18 2.23
C LEU A 89 -21.40 -7.19 3.20
N GLN A 90 -22.15 -6.73 4.21
CA GLN A 90 -21.61 -5.85 5.26
C GLN A 90 -20.53 -6.55 6.06
N GLN A 91 -20.70 -7.81 6.39
CA GLN A 91 -19.67 -8.61 7.08
C GLN A 91 -18.38 -8.71 6.24
N TYR A 92 -18.52 -8.92 4.94
CA TYR A 92 -17.41 -8.97 4.01
C TYR A 92 -16.69 -7.60 3.90
N ARG A 93 -17.42 -6.50 3.72
CA ARG A 93 -16.86 -5.13 3.69
C ARG A 93 -16.12 -4.79 4.97
N HIS A 94 -16.68 -5.15 6.12
CA HIS A 94 -16.04 -4.96 7.42
C HIS A 94 -14.73 -5.75 7.54
N TYR A 95 -14.74 -7.01 7.15
CA TYR A 95 -13.54 -7.84 7.10
C TYR A 95 -12.45 -7.25 6.18
N MET A 96 -12.83 -6.82 4.98
CA MET A 96 -11.91 -6.17 4.03
C MET A 96 -11.28 -4.90 4.60
N THR A 97 -12.09 -4.09 5.29
CA THR A 97 -11.62 -2.87 5.94
C THR A 97 -10.60 -3.15 7.03
N ILE A 98 -10.89 -4.11 7.91
CA ILE A 98 -9.96 -4.51 8.98
C ILE A 98 -8.67 -5.08 8.39
N SER A 99 -8.77 -5.95 7.38
CA SER A 99 -7.62 -6.54 6.70
C SER A 99 -6.74 -5.46 6.06
N TYR A 100 -7.35 -4.47 5.41
CA TYR A 100 -6.63 -3.34 4.83
C TYR A 100 -5.90 -2.50 5.90
N ILE A 101 -6.59 -2.12 6.99
CA ILE A 101 -6.00 -1.33 8.07
C ILE A 101 -4.85 -2.11 8.73
N SER A 102 -5.05 -3.40 8.99
CA SER A 102 -4.02 -4.26 9.58
C SER A 102 -2.78 -4.35 8.67
N GLY A 103 -2.97 -4.58 7.38
CA GLY A 103 -1.89 -4.61 6.39
C GLY A 103 -1.16 -3.26 6.31
N TYR A 104 -1.90 -2.16 6.30
CA TYR A 104 -1.35 -0.80 6.30
C TYR A 104 -0.49 -0.53 7.54
N LEU A 105 -0.97 -0.90 8.74
CA LEU A 105 -0.22 -0.71 9.98
C LEU A 105 1.07 -1.53 10.01
N ILE A 106 1.00 -2.81 9.58
CA ILE A 106 2.17 -3.67 9.48
C ILE A 106 3.20 -3.06 8.51
N GLU A 107 2.76 -2.63 7.33
CA GLU A 107 3.66 -2.03 6.34
C GLU A 107 4.29 -0.73 6.85
N LYS A 108 3.53 0.12 7.52
CA LYS A 108 4.06 1.34 8.14
C LYS A 108 5.09 1.06 9.22
N THR A 109 4.84 0.07 10.08
CA THR A 109 5.78 -0.34 11.12
C THR A 109 7.10 -0.85 10.52
N LEU A 110 7.02 -1.73 9.52
CA LEU A 110 8.19 -2.23 8.80
C LEU A 110 8.94 -1.13 8.03
N SER A 111 8.21 -0.15 7.48
CA SER A 111 8.81 0.99 6.78
C SER A 111 9.63 1.88 7.72
N VAL A 112 9.17 2.11 8.95
CA VAL A 112 9.91 2.88 9.97
C VAL A 112 11.18 2.14 10.39
N ASP A 113 11.09 0.83 10.58
CA ASP A 113 12.26 -0.01 10.90
C ASP A 113 13.30 0.04 9.78
N ASN A 114 12.88 -0.13 8.52
CA ASN A 114 13.76 -0.03 7.36
C ASN A 114 14.45 1.34 7.27
N LEU A 115 13.73 2.42 7.55
CA LEU A 115 14.30 3.77 7.57
C LEU A 115 15.40 3.90 8.65
N PHE A 116 15.15 3.32 9.83
CA PHE A 116 16.14 3.33 10.92
C PHE A 116 17.42 2.58 10.55
N VAL A 117 17.30 1.42 9.93
CA VAL A 117 18.42 0.63 9.42
C VAL A 117 19.20 1.41 8.35
N MET A 118 18.52 2.07 7.41
CA MET A 118 19.17 2.92 6.40
C MET A 118 19.96 4.07 7.04
N MET A 119 19.38 4.75 8.04
CA MET A 119 20.08 5.82 8.76
C MET A 119 21.32 5.31 9.48
N MET A 120 21.27 4.13 10.11
CA MET A 120 22.42 3.49 10.74
C MET A 120 23.52 3.18 9.71
N ILE A 121 23.14 2.62 8.56
CA ILE A 121 24.08 2.30 7.47
C ILE A 121 24.76 3.58 6.98
N PHE A 122 24.02 4.64 6.69
CA PHE A 122 24.59 5.91 6.22
C PHE A 122 25.55 6.52 7.24
N SER A 123 25.20 6.46 8.53
CA SER A 123 26.05 6.92 9.60
C SER A 123 27.34 6.09 9.70
N SER A 124 27.25 4.77 9.56
CA SER A 124 28.39 3.84 9.65
C SER A 124 29.36 3.96 8.48
N PHE A 125 28.85 4.23 7.29
CA PHE A 125 29.67 4.41 6.08
C PHE A 125 30.12 5.85 5.85
N GLY A 126 29.75 6.79 6.74
CA GLY A 126 30.17 8.19 6.65
C GLY A 126 29.64 8.87 5.37
N VAL A 127 28.48 8.50 4.90
CA VAL A 127 27.86 9.13 3.72
C VAL A 127 27.59 10.60 4.02
N ASP A 128 27.99 11.50 3.12
CA ASP A 128 27.72 12.93 3.24
C ASP A 128 26.22 13.22 3.17
N LYS A 129 25.71 14.12 4.01
CA LYS A 129 24.28 14.49 4.04
C LYS A 129 23.75 14.97 2.69
N LYS A 130 24.58 15.55 1.85
CA LYS A 130 24.25 15.98 0.49
C LYS A 130 23.90 14.81 -0.45
N ASP A 131 24.48 13.62 -0.17
CA ASP A 131 24.35 12.44 -1.01
C ASP A 131 23.23 11.49 -0.50
N TYR A 132 22.66 11.76 0.70
CA TYR A 132 21.58 10.94 1.28
C TYR A 132 20.40 10.76 0.34
N GLN A 133 19.97 11.83 -0.30
CA GLN A 133 18.83 11.81 -1.18
C GLN A 133 19.09 10.95 -2.42
N HIS A 134 20.28 11.06 -3.01
CA HIS A 134 20.68 10.26 -4.16
C HIS A 134 20.73 8.76 -3.84
N VAL A 135 21.36 8.41 -2.71
CA VAL A 135 21.47 7.02 -2.26
C VAL A 135 20.09 6.45 -1.88
N LEU A 136 19.24 7.26 -1.21
CA LEU A 136 17.88 6.87 -0.88
C LEU A 136 17.03 6.60 -2.13
N ASN A 137 17.11 7.47 -3.14
CA ASN A 137 16.35 7.29 -4.39
C ASN A 137 16.72 5.98 -5.08
N TRP A 138 18.02 5.67 -5.19
CA TRP A 138 18.49 4.40 -5.74
C TRP A 138 18.09 3.20 -4.88
N GLY A 139 18.15 3.35 -3.56
CA GLY A 139 17.72 2.32 -2.61
C GLY A 139 16.22 2.01 -2.72
N ILE A 140 15.38 3.06 -2.81
CA ILE A 140 13.94 2.93 -2.98
C ILE A 140 13.60 2.27 -4.32
N LEU A 141 14.24 2.71 -5.42
CA LEU A 141 14.04 2.11 -6.73
C LEU A 141 14.40 0.62 -6.72
N GLY A 142 15.56 0.27 -6.13
CA GLY A 142 15.99 -1.12 -5.96
C GLY A 142 14.99 -1.94 -5.12
N ALA A 143 14.49 -1.39 -4.02
CA ALA A 143 13.50 -2.04 -3.17
C ALA A 143 12.18 -2.30 -3.91
N ILE A 144 11.72 -1.36 -4.73
CA ILE A 144 10.51 -1.52 -5.55
C ILE A 144 10.71 -2.67 -6.56
N VAL A 145 11.82 -2.66 -7.30
CA VAL A 145 12.13 -3.70 -8.28
C VAL A 145 12.20 -5.08 -7.61
N LEU A 146 12.92 -5.20 -6.50
CA LEU A 146 13.02 -6.46 -5.76
C LEU A 146 11.66 -6.91 -5.21
N ARG A 147 10.82 -6.00 -4.71
CA ARG A 147 9.46 -6.32 -4.24
C ARG A 147 8.62 -6.92 -5.37
N PHE A 148 8.65 -6.32 -6.56
CA PHE A 148 7.99 -6.89 -7.73
C PHE A 148 8.51 -8.29 -8.05
N VAL A 149 9.83 -8.47 -8.14
CA VAL A 149 10.45 -9.77 -8.44
C VAL A 149 10.03 -10.82 -7.43
N PHE A 150 10.09 -10.54 -6.13
CA PHE A 150 9.72 -11.50 -5.08
C PHE A 150 8.23 -11.80 -5.03
N ILE A 151 7.35 -10.82 -5.28
CA ILE A 151 5.90 -11.06 -5.35
C ILE A 151 5.58 -12.00 -6.53
N PHE A 152 6.14 -11.73 -7.71
CA PHE A 152 5.89 -12.59 -8.88
C PHE A 152 6.53 -13.97 -8.72
N ALA A 153 7.74 -14.06 -8.18
CA ALA A 153 8.39 -15.34 -7.90
C ALA A 153 7.60 -16.15 -6.85
N GLY A 154 7.13 -15.50 -5.78
CA GLY A 154 6.30 -16.13 -4.75
C GLY A 154 4.95 -16.61 -5.30
N ALA A 155 4.29 -15.79 -6.13
CA ALA A 155 3.04 -16.17 -6.77
C ALA A 155 3.20 -17.32 -7.79
N ALA A 156 4.37 -17.46 -8.40
CA ALA A 156 4.67 -18.56 -9.33
C ALA A 156 5.03 -19.88 -8.60
N LEU A 157 5.36 -19.82 -7.32
CA LEU A 157 5.72 -20.99 -6.50
C LEU A 157 4.51 -21.61 -5.77
N ILE A 158 3.36 -20.93 -5.74
CA ILE A 158 2.09 -21.37 -5.13
C ILE A 158 1.13 -21.82 -6.23
#